data_34a5cc4f7f427cfe5bec79a88fad0b73
#
_entry.id   34a5cc4f7f427cfe5bec79a88fad0b73
#
_cell.length_a   1.000
_cell.length_b   1.000
_cell.length_c   1.000
_cell.angle_alpha   90.00
_cell.angle_beta   90.00
_cell.angle_gamma   90.00
#
_symmetry.space_group_name_H-M   'P 1'
#
loop_
_entity.id
_entity.type
_entity.pdbx_description
1 polymer ?
#
loop_
_entity_poly.entity_id
_entity_poly.type
_entity_poly.pdbx_seq_one_letter_code
_entity_poly.pdbx_strand_id
1 'polypeptide(L)'
;MKLTRQQFLRVLPAAVLALSGCAASETAPASTEELVFDHACPLDYATQFTADCYEGGYTMLTLTESGQQFLVTPEDAAEVEGLPESVTVLRQPVRNIYLVSTSVMDLFLALDGLDSVTLSGTQAEGWYLDEARAAMEAGRIAYAGKYSAPDYE
;
A
#
# COMPACT_ATOMS: atom_id res chain seq x y z
N MET A 1 -53.86 64.58 -24.80
CA MET A 1 -54.02 64.65 -23.34
C MET A 1 -53.59 63.34 -22.71
N LYS A 2 -52.65 63.38 -21.78
CA LYS A 2 -52.04 62.36 -20.88
C LYS A 2 -51.01 61.42 -21.48
N LEU A 3 -49.77 61.79 -21.18
CA LEU A 3 -48.51 60.91 -21.21
C LEU A 3 -48.61 59.78 -20.18
N THR A 4 -48.20 58.62 -20.55
CA THR A 4 -47.91 57.52 -19.61
C THR A 4 -46.45 57.17 -19.70
N ARG A 5 -45.75 57.24 -18.55
CA ARG A 5 -44.38 57.00 -18.33
C ARG A 5 -44.02 55.54 -18.60
N GLN A 6 -43.11 55.29 -19.54
CA GLN A 6 -42.43 54.01 -19.64
C GLN A 6 -41.24 54.00 -18.69
N GLN A 7 -41.30 53.14 -17.69
CA GLN A 7 -40.15 52.86 -16.82
C GLN A 7 -39.22 51.93 -17.54
N PHE A 8 -37.99 52.41 -17.77
CA PHE A 8 -36.88 51.61 -18.23
C PHE A 8 -36.40 50.70 -17.10
N LEU A 9 -36.70 49.43 -17.18
CA LEU A 9 -36.11 48.40 -16.32
C LEU A 9 -34.77 48.00 -16.92
N ARG A 10 -33.68 48.47 -16.31
CA ARG A 10 -32.33 48.05 -16.67
C ARG A 10 -32.10 46.62 -16.11
N VAL A 11 -32.00 45.65 -17.00
CA VAL A 11 -31.57 44.31 -16.70
C VAL A 11 -30.04 44.34 -16.69
N LEU A 12 -29.39 44.14 -15.52
CA LEU A 12 -27.98 43.86 -15.39
C LEU A 12 -27.75 42.37 -15.74
N PRO A 13 -26.79 42.02 -16.58
CA PRO A 13 -26.37 40.64 -16.70
C PRO A 13 -25.49 40.27 -15.48
N ALA A 14 -25.96 39.34 -14.68
CA ALA A 14 -25.15 38.67 -13.65
C ALA A 14 -24.15 37.76 -14.34
N ALA A 15 -22.87 38.14 -14.30
CA ALA A 15 -21.78 37.30 -14.70
C ALA A 15 -21.60 36.18 -13.65
N VAL A 16 -22.01 34.97 -14.02
CA VAL A 16 -21.76 33.77 -13.25
C VAL A 16 -20.29 33.36 -13.51
N LEU A 17 -19.39 33.68 -12.59
CA LEU A 17 -18.05 33.12 -12.53
C LEU A 17 -18.17 31.65 -12.09
N ALA A 18 -18.06 30.73 -13.03
CA ALA A 18 -17.86 29.33 -12.74
C ALA A 18 -16.43 29.16 -12.23
N LEU A 19 -16.26 29.07 -10.93
CA LEU A 19 -15.03 28.54 -10.31
C LEU A 19 -15.02 27.02 -10.57
N SER A 20 -14.24 26.60 -11.56
CA SER A 20 -13.85 25.21 -11.70
C SER A 20 -12.89 24.87 -10.54
N GLY A 21 -13.44 24.48 -9.40
CA GLY A 21 -12.71 23.83 -8.34
C GLY A 21 -12.29 22.45 -8.85
N CYS A 22 -10.98 22.22 -9.01
CA CYS A 22 -10.44 20.87 -9.02
C CYS A 22 -10.80 20.25 -7.66
N ALA A 23 -11.85 19.45 -7.64
CA ALA A 23 -12.08 18.54 -6.53
C ALA A 23 -10.96 17.51 -6.59
N ALA A 24 -9.95 17.67 -5.72
CA ALA A 24 -9.16 16.54 -5.28
C ALA A 24 -10.19 15.53 -4.76
N SER A 25 -10.21 14.33 -5.34
CA SER A 25 -10.95 13.23 -4.79
C SER A 25 -10.31 12.90 -3.45
N GLU A 26 -10.80 13.53 -2.38
CA GLU A 26 -10.64 12.97 -1.05
C GLU A 26 -11.39 11.64 -1.10
N THR A 27 -10.64 10.55 -1.16
CA THR A 27 -11.18 9.22 -0.90
C THR A 27 -11.79 9.31 0.50
N ALA A 28 -13.12 9.31 0.57
CA ALA A 28 -13.82 9.30 1.84
C ALA A 28 -13.28 8.11 2.64
N PRO A 29 -13.00 8.27 3.95
CA PRO A 29 -12.65 7.13 4.78
C PRO A 29 -13.75 6.11 4.64
N ALA A 30 -13.38 4.87 4.30
CA ALA A 30 -14.31 3.77 4.21
C ALA A 30 -15.03 3.68 5.55
N SER A 31 -16.35 3.72 5.50
CA SER A 31 -17.17 3.23 6.58
C SER A 31 -16.62 1.86 7.00
N THR A 32 -16.57 1.60 8.29
CA THR A 32 -16.20 0.33 8.92
C THR A 32 -16.96 -0.78 8.20
N GLU A 33 -16.40 -1.30 7.12
CA GLU A 33 -16.95 -2.44 6.42
C GLU A 33 -16.36 -3.67 7.09
N GLU A 34 -17.25 -4.48 7.61
CA GLU A 34 -16.93 -5.82 8.07
C GLU A 34 -16.35 -6.59 6.89
N LEU A 35 -15.14 -7.16 7.04
CA LEU A 35 -14.54 -7.97 5.99
C LEU A 35 -15.45 -9.14 5.65
N VAL A 36 -16.01 -9.15 4.45
CA VAL A 36 -16.88 -10.23 3.98
C VAL A 36 -16.01 -11.35 3.43
N PHE A 37 -16.00 -12.49 4.12
CA PHE A 37 -15.26 -13.68 3.67
C PHE A 37 -15.80 -14.16 2.31
N ASP A 38 -14.88 -14.40 1.37
CA ASP A 38 -15.19 -14.93 0.04
C ASP A 38 -14.80 -16.42 -0.03
N HIS A 39 -13.52 -16.72 0.06
CA HIS A 39 -13.03 -18.10 0.02
C HIS A 39 -11.65 -18.25 0.68
N ALA A 40 -11.32 -19.48 1.08
CA ALA A 40 -9.97 -19.82 1.47
C ALA A 40 -9.10 -19.99 0.21
N CYS A 41 -7.97 -19.26 0.14
CA CYS A 41 -7.05 -19.41 -0.97
C CYS A 41 -6.35 -20.77 -0.88
N PRO A 42 -6.39 -21.62 -1.94
CA PRO A 42 -5.75 -22.91 -1.90
C PRO A 42 -4.23 -22.77 -1.85
N LEU A 43 -3.61 -23.49 -0.92
CA LEU A 43 -2.15 -23.54 -0.77
C LEU A 43 -1.71 -24.99 -1.02
N ASP A 44 -1.11 -25.24 -2.19
CA ASP A 44 -0.75 -26.61 -2.58
C ASP A 44 0.38 -27.21 -1.76
N TYR A 45 1.30 -26.38 -1.28
CA TYR A 45 2.53 -26.83 -0.60
C TYR A 45 2.75 -26.18 0.78
N ALA A 46 2.25 -24.98 0.99
CA ALA A 46 2.45 -24.26 2.23
C ALA A 46 1.52 -24.77 3.33
N THR A 47 2.08 -25.15 4.48
CA THR A 47 1.35 -25.65 5.65
C THR A 47 1.53 -24.80 6.89
N GLN A 48 2.42 -23.79 6.82
CA GLN A 48 2.79 -22.98 7.96
C GLN A 48 1.90 -21.74 8.13
N PHE A 49 1.03 -21.47 7.15
CA PHE A 49 0.05 -20.40 7.22
C PHE A 49 -1.20 -20.77 6.43
N THR A 50 -2.28 -20.05 6.68
CA THR A 50 -3.51 -20.06 5.86
C THR A 50 -3.67 -18.69 5.20
N ALA A 51 -4.41 -18.65 4.09
CA ALA A 51 -4.77 -17.42 3.40
C ALA A 51 -6.28 -17.44 3.15
N ASP A 52 -6.98 -16.48 3.76
CA ASP A 52 -8.41 -16.28 3.59
C ASP A 52 -8.65 -15.01 2.77
N CYS A 53 -9.34 -15.17 1.65
CA CYS A 53 -9.65 -14.08 0.74
C CYS A 53 -11.02 -13.49 1.08
N TYR A 54 -11.11 -12.16 1.04
CA TYR A 54 -12.32 -11.38 1.34
C TYR A 54 -12.73 -10.53 0.15
N GLU A 55 -13.98 -10.13 0.09
CA GLU A 55 -14.47 -9.20 -0.93
C GLU A 55 -13.63 -7.91 -0.93
N GLY A 56 -13.49 -7.28 -2.11
CA GLY A 56 -12.63 -6.09 -2.25
C GLY A 56 -11.13 -6.40 -2.38
N GLY A 57 -10.73 -7.68 -2.46
CA GLY A 57 -9.35 -8.10 -2.70
C GLY A 57 -8.47 -8.14 -1.45
N TYR A 58 -9.05 -8.06 -0.26
CA TYR A 58 -8.31 -8.23 0.98
C TYR A 58 -7.96 -9.71 1.21
N THR A 59 -6.80 -9.95 1.82
CA THR A 59 -6.38 -11.31 2.17
C THR A 59 -5.83 -11.35 3.60
N MET A 60 -6.40 -12.21 4.43
CA MET A 60 -5.89 -12.46 5.78
C MET A 60 -4.94 -13.65 5.74
N LEU A 61 -3.69 -13.42 6.09
CA LEU A 61 -2.71 -14.48 6.32
C LEU A 61 -2.65 -14.79 7.81
N THR A 62 -2.78 -16.07 8.18
CA THR A 62 -2.68 -16.51 9.57
C THR A 62 -1.56 -17.53 9.71
N LEU A 63 -0.53 -17.21 10.50
CA LEU A 63 0.54 -18.17 10.79
C LEU A 63 0.02 -19.29 11.68
N THR A 64 0.19 -20.53 11.28
CA THR A 64 -0.39 -21.70 11.94
C THR A 64 0.16 -21.91 13.35
N GLU A 65 1.45 -21.67 13.55
CA GLU A 65 2.12 -21.93 14.82
C GLU A 65 1.83 -20.84 15.87
N SER A 66 1.96 -19.57 15.48
CA SER A 66 1.82 -18.43 16.40
C SER A 66 0.42 -17.86 16.47
N GLY A 67 -0.43 -18.13 15.48
CA GLY A 67 -1.72 -17.47 15.31
C GLY A 67 -1.61 -16.00 14.91
N GLN A 68 -0.41 -15.51 14.61
CA GLN A 68 -0.22 -14.13 14.17
C GLN A 68 -0.91 -13.90 12.82
N GLN A 69 -1.59 -12.76 12.71
CA GLN A 69 -2.38 -12.42 11.54
C GLN A 69 -1.84 -11.17 10.82
N PHE A 70 -1.89 -11.23 9.50
CA PHE A 70 -1.52 -10.13 8.61
C PHE A 70 -2.65 -9.90 7.62
N LEU A 71 -3.22 -8.70 7.61
CA LEU A 71 -4.18 -8.30 6.60
C LEU A 71 -3.47 -7.63 5.43
N VAL A 72 -3.41 -8.31 4.30
CA VAL A 72 -2.91 -7.74 3.05
C VAL A 72 -4.05 -6.94 2.41
N THR A 73 -3.82 -5.65 2.19
CA THR A 73 -4.81 -4.75 1.60
C THR A 73 -4.34 -4.28 0.22
N PRO A 74 -5.21 -4.20 -0.80
CA PRO A 74 -4.88 -3.60 -2.09
C PRO A 74 -4.43 -2.13 -1.95
N GLU A 75 -3.69 -1.62 -2.94
CA GLU A 75 -3.15 -0.26 -2.92
C GLU A 75 -4.24 0.80 -2.78
N ASP A 76 -5.31 0.64 -3.55
CA ASP A 76 -6.43 1.59 -3.61
C ASP A 76 -7.59 1.22 -2.68
N ALA A 77 -7.43 0.17 -1.86
CA ALA A 77 -8.47 -0.25 -0.94
C ALA A 77 -8.60 0.72 0.23
N ALA A 78 -9.81 0.86 0.69
CA ALA A 78 -10.11 1.61 1.88
C ALA A 78 -9.46 1.00 3.13
N GLU A 79 -9.19 1.82 4.14
CA GLU A 79 -8.71 1.32 5.42
C GLU A 79 -9.82 0.54 6.14
N VAL A 80 -9.46 -0.62 6.68
CA VAL A 80 -10.36 -1.42 7.50
C VAL A 80 -10.22 -0.94 8.94
N GLU A 81 -11.28 -0.33 9.46
CA GLU A 81 -11.34 0.09 10.86
C GLU A 81 -11.81 -1.05 11.77
N GLY A 82 -11.46 -0.97 13.06
CA GLY A 82 -11.92 -1.94 14.05
C GLY A 82 -11.20 -3.28 14.02
N LEU A 83 -10.08 -3.39 13.30
CA LEU A 83 -9.23 -4.57 13.37
C LEU A 83 -8.64 -4.73 14.78
N PRO A 84 -8.50 -5.97 15.28
CA PRO A 84 -7.77 -6.23 16.51
C PRO A 84 -6.33 -5.69 16.43
N GLU A 85 -5.80 -5.13 17.52
CA GLU A 85 -4.40 -4.63 17.59
C GLU A 85 -3.36 -5.72 17.26
N SER A 86 -3.73 -6.99 17.38
CA SER A 86 -2.89 -8.14 17.00
C SER A 86 -2.75 -8.35 15.51
N VAL A 87 -3.58 -7.72 14.68
CA VAL A 87 -3.52 -7.83 13.22
C VAL A 87 -2.58 -6.79 12.65
N THR A 88 -1.57 -7.22 11.92
CA THR A 88 -0.66 -6.32 11.20
C THR A 88 -1.21 -6.06 9.80
N VAL A 89 -1.42 -4.80 9.44
CA VAL A 89 -1.88 -4.42 8.10
C VAL A 89 -0.68 -4.26 7.17
N LEU A 90 -0.72 -4.95 6.03
CA LEU A 90 0.27 -4.89 4.96
C LEU A 90 -0.38 -4.31 3.69
N ARG A 91 -0.17 -3.02 3.44
CA ARG A 91 -0.69 -2.37 2.23
C ARG A 91 0.16 -2.70 1.02
N GLN A 92 -0.48 -3.12 -0.06
CA GLN A 92 0.19 -3.35 -1.34
C GLN A 92 0.41 -2.02 -2.09
N PRO A 93 1.50 -1.93 -2.89
CA PRO A 93 2.64 -2.84 -2.88
C PRO A 93 3.48 -2.66 -1.63
N VAL A 94 3.89 -3.75 -0.99
CA VAL A 94 4.80 -3.68 0.17
C VAL A 94 6.14 -3.14 -0.31
N ARG A 95 6.59 -2.03 0.30
CA ARG A 95 7.82 -1.31 -0.05
C ARG A 95 8.67 -1.06 1.18
N ASN A 96 9.88 -0.56 0.98
CA ASN A 96 10.82 -0.21 2.05
C ASN A 96 11.19 -1.40 2.95
N ILE A 97 11.44 -2.54 2.32
CA ILE A 97 11.80 -3.77 3.03
C ILE A 97 13.27 -3.70 3.46
N TYR A 98 13.52 -3.93 4.75
CA TYR A 98 14.83 -4.24 5.28
C TYR A 98 15.04 -5.76 5.23
N LEU A 99 15.88 -6.23 4.32
CA LEU A 99 16.12 -7.65 4.10
C LEU A 99 17.42 -8.07 4.78
N VAL A 100 17.28 -8.97 5.74
CA VAL A 100 18.43 -9.49 6.53
C VAL A 100 18.81 -10.93 6.17
N SER A 101 17.87 -11.70 5.62
CA SER A 101 18.10 -13.10 5.24
C SER A 101 18.57 -13.21 3.80
N THR A 102 19.77 -13.72 3.59
CA THR A 102 20.34 -13.88 2.25
C THR A 102 19.55 -14.85 1.37
N SER A 103 18.95 -15.90 1.95
CA SER A 103 18.13 -16.86 1.21
C SER A 103 16.80 -16.27 0.72
N VAL A 104 16.30 -15.23 1.37
CA VAL A 104 15.05 -14.57 0.97
C VAL A 104 15.27 -13.64 -0.24
N MET A 105 16.50 -13.13 -0.43
CA MET A 105 16.81 -12.29 -1.60
C MET A 105 16.57 -13.01 -2.92
N ASP A 106 16.89 -14.30 -2.99
CA ASP A 106 16.65 -15.12 -4.18
C ASP A 106 15.15 -15.23 -4.51
N LEU A 107 14.29 -15.30 -3.49
CA LEU A 107 12.84 -15.30 -3.67
C LEU A 107 12.34 -13.96 -4.21
N PHE A 108 12.90 -12.83 -3.73
CA PHE A 108 12.56 -11.51 -4.29
C PHE A 108 12.96 -11.40 -5.77
N LEU A 109 14.12 -11.92 -6.15
CA LEU A 109 14.56 -11.97 -7.56
C LEU A 109 13.61 -12.85 -8.39
N ALA A 110 13.27 -14.04 -7.91
CA ALA A 110 12.38 -14.96 -8.60
C ALA A 110 10.96 -14.39 -8.83
N LEU A 111 10.51 -13.49 -7.96
CA LEU A 111 9.21 -12.81 -8.04
C LEU A 111 9.27 -11.43 -8.71
N ASP A 112 10.44 -11.04 -9.26
CA ASP A 112 10.66 -9.68 -9.80
C ASP A 112 10.37 -8.57 -8.77
N GLY A 113 10.58 -8.88 -7.49
CA GLY A 113 10.23 -8.03 -6.34
C GLY A 113 11.40 -7.22 -5.76
N LEU A 114 12.57 -7.20 -6.41
CA LEU A 114 13.77 -6.56 -5.87
C LEU A 114 13.57 -5.07 -5.55
N ASP A 115 12.76 -4.37 -6.32
CA ASP A 115 12.48 -2.95 -6.13
C ASP A 115 11.72 -2.64 -4.83
N SER A 116 11.16 -3.65 -4.17
CA SER A 116 10.54 -3.52 -2.83
C SER A 116 11.58 -3.48 -1.70
N VAL A 117 12.81 -3.94 -1.95
CA VAL A 117 13.91 -3.99 -0.98
C VAL A 117 14.69 -2.69 -1.07
N THR A 118 14.77 -1.94 0.01
CA THR A 118 15.53 -0.69 0.10
C THR A 118 16.74 -0.78 1.02
N LEU A 119 16.69 -1.71 1.97
CA LEU A 119 17.76 -1.89 2.97
C LEU A 119 18.20 -3.35 3.01
N SER A 120 19.51 -3.58 3.18
CA SER A 120 20.12 -4.90 3.29
C SER A 120 20.92 -5.03 4.57
N GLY A 121 20.81 -6.19 5.23
CA GLY A 121 21.65 -6.58 6.34
C GLY A 121 23.01 -7.16 5.92
N THR A 122 23.26 -7.28 4.60
CA THR A 122 24.49 -7.79 4.00
C THR A 122 25.08 -6.71 3.10
N GLN A 123 26.39 -6.47 3.22
CA GLN A 123 27.13 -5.53 2.36
C GLN A 123 27.21 -6.04 0.91
N ALA A 124 27.47 -5.15 -0.05
CA ALA A 124 27.50 -5.49 -1.48
C ALA A 124 28.48 -6.65 -1.78
N GLU A 125 29.66 -6.64 -1.17
CA GLU A 125 30.69 -7.66 -1.36
C GLU A 125 30.30 -9.04 -0.80
N GLY A 126 29.32 -9.05 0.12
CA GLY A 126 28.80 -10.28 0.70
C GLY A 126 27.72 -10.97 -0.14
N TRP A 127 27.26 -10.32 -1.22
CA TRP A 127 26.27 -10.88 -2.12
C TRP A 127 26.93 -11.63 -3.29
N TYR A 128 26.53 -12.88 -3.50
CA TYR A 128 26.85 -13.66 -4.71
C TYR A 128 25.72 -13.62 -5.74
N LEU A 129 24.61 -12.97 -5.44
CA LEU A 129 23.54 -12.65 -6.39
C LEU A 129 23.91 -11.34 -7.10
N ASP A 130 24.22 -11.43 -8.39
CA ASP A 130 24.75 -10.29 -9.16
C ASP A 130 23.76 -9.12 -9.21
N GLU A 131 22.45 -9.39 -9.29
CA GLU A 131 21.40 -8.38 -9.31
C GLU A 131 21.31 -7.62 -7.99
N ALA A 132 21.42 -8.34 -6.85
CA ALA A 132 21.41 -7.72 -5.52
C ALA A 132 22.63 -6.83 -5.33
N ARG A 133 23.83 -7.32 -5.73
CA ARG A 133 25.08 -6.55 -5.68
C ARG A 133 24.98 -5.30 -6.56
N ALA A 134 24.54 -5.44 -7.80
CA ALA A 134 24.37 -4.31 -8.72
C ALA A 134 23.35 -3.28 -8.21
N ALA A 135 22.27 -3.71 -7.55
CA ALA A 135 21.32 -2.82 -6.93
C ALA A 135 21.92 -2.00 -5.79
N MET A 136 22.80 -2.61 -4.98
CA MET A 136 23.53 -1.92 -3.90
C MET A 136 24.59 -0.96 -4.46
N GLU A 137 25.38 -1.39 -5.44
CA GLU A 137 26.39 -0.54 -6.10
C GLU A 137 25.76 0.67 -6.80
N ALA A 138 24.54 0.51 -7.33
CA ALA A 138 23.75 1.60 -7.90
C ALA A 138 23.03 2.48 -6.85
N GLY A 139 23.16 2.17 -5.56
CA GLY A 139 22.52 2.92 -4.48
C GLY A 139 21.01 2.72 -4.35
N ARG A 140 20.41 1.73 -5.02
CA ARG A 140 18.98 1.40 -4.88
C ARG A 140 18.70 0.65 -3.59
N ILE A 141 19.65 -0.13 -3.09
CA ILE A 141 19.60 -0.80 -1.80
C ILE A 141 20.79 -0.33 -0.97
N ALA A 142 20.54 0.16 0.24
CA ALA A 142 21.57 0.60 1.17
C ALA A 142 21.88 -0.49 2.21
N TYR A 143 23.11 -0.53 2.67
CA TYR A 143 23.48 -1.35 3.82
C TYR A 143 23.02 -0.66 5.12
N ALA A 144 22.23 -1.35 5.95
CA ALA A 144 21.67 -0.82 7.19
C ALA A 144 22.09 -1.63 8.43
N GLY A 145 23.33 -2.11 8.43
CA GLY A 145 23.83 -2.91 9.53
C GLY A 145 23.37 -4.37 9.50
N LYS A 146 23.93 -5.20 10.35
CA LYS A 146 23.50 -6.60 10.51
C LYS A 146 22.24 -6.66 11.38
N TYR A 147 21.44 -7.74 11.23
CA TYR A 147 20.24 -7.94 12.07
C TYR A 147 20.51 -7.85 13.58
N SER A 148 21.73 -8.23 14.03
CA SER A 148 22.13 -8.17 15.44
C SER A 148 22.62 -6.79 15.91
N ALA A 149 22.86 -5.88 14.96
CA ALA A 149 23.31 -4.51 15.20
C ALA A 149 22.86 -3.63 14.01
N PRO A 150 21.57 -3.39 13.88
CA PRO A 150 21.05 -2.56 12.78
C PRO A 150 21.50 -1.11 13.00
N ASP A 151 21.76 -0.43 11.88
CA ASP A 151 22.03 1.00 11.83
C ASP A 151 20.73 1.72 11.54
N TYR A 152 20.26 2.50 12.50
CA TYR A 152 18.99 3.25 12.40
C TYR A 152 19.21 4.74 12.10
N GLU A 153 20.44 5.19 11.79
CA GLU A 153 20.75 6.59 11.47
C GLU A 153 20.70 6.93 9.99
#